data_6dbfcd51238ee238cde77a81e97ce74e
#
_entry.id   6dbfcd51238ee238cde77a81e97ce74e
#
_cell.length_a   1.000
_cell.length_b   1.000
_cell.length_c   1.000
_cell.angle_alpha   90.00
_cell.angle_beta   90.00
_cell.angle_gamma   90.00
#
_symmetry.space_group_name_H-M   'P 1'
#
loop_
_entity.id
_entity.type
_entity.pdbx_description
1 polymer ?
#
loop_
_entity_poly.entity_id
_entity_poly.type
_entity_poly.pdbx_seq_one_letter_code
_entity_poly.pdbx_strand_id
1 'polypeptide(L)'
;TLSAVDAIAFGRGPGAFTGVRFAFGVVQGLAFALERPVLPVSNLAVLAQRALREHGARQVAAAIDARMDEVYWGCYRETAGEMRLVGVEAVQPPEAAALPADASGDWFGAGTGWGYGERIAVATAGQDAGMLPHAEDLLSLARFAWERGEAVPADQAAPVYLRDKVAQTKAERQQS
;
A
#
# COMPACT_ATOMS: atom_id res chain seq x y z
N THR A 1 28.09 -6.63 -2.01
CA THR A 1 28.21 -6.45 -0.54
C THR A 1 27.16 -5.45 -0.06
N LEU A 2 26.68 -5.58 1.17
CA LEU A 2 25.72 -4.64 1.75
C LEU A 2 26.24 -3.18 1.76
N SER A 3 27.55 -3.02 1.84
CA SER A 3 28.20 -1.69 1.77
C SER A 3 28.08 -0.98 0.42
N ALA A 4 27.67 -1.70 -0.64
CA ALA A 4 27.46 -1.13 -1.97
C ALA A 4 26.01 -0.64 -2.22
N VAL A 5 25.15 -0.75 -1.20
CA VAL A 5 23.75 -0.29 -1.28
C VAL A 5 23.69 1.21 -0.99
N ASP A 6 22.99 1.97 -1.81
CA ASP A 6 22.84 3.43 -1.65
C ASP A 6 21.67 3.80 -0.73
N ALA A 7 20.60 3.03 -0.74
CA ALA A 7 19.40 3.21 0.09
C ALA A 7 18.69 1.89 0.35
N ILE A 8 17.82 1.85 1.35
CA ILE A 8 17.01 0.67 1.68
C ILE A 8 15.53 1.02 1.52
N ALA A 9 14.84 0.34 0.61
CA ALA A 9 13.42 0.52 0.43
C ALA A 9 12.61 -0.47 1.30
N PHE A 10 11.45 -0.03 1.79
CA PHE A 10 10.56 -0.88 2.58
C PHE A 10 9.10 -0.50 2.40
N GLY A 11 8.22 -1.49 2.60
CA GLY A 11 6.79 -1.27 2.65
C GLY A 11 6.37 -0.61 3.97
N ARG A 12 5.99 0.67 3.92
CA ARG A 12 5.61 1.48 5.08
C ARG A 12 4.23 1.14 5.66
N GLY A 13 3.52 0.22 5.03
CA GLY A 13 2.10 -0.01 5.23
C GLY A 13 1.24 0.67 4.14
N PRO A 14 -0.10 0.59 4.24
CA PRO A 14 -0.85 -0.12 5.28
C PRO A 14 -0.73 -1.65 5.18
N GLY A 15 -1.05 -2.35 6.26
CA GLY A 15 -1.00 -3.82 6.31
C GLY A 15 -1.08 -4.37 7.72
N ALA A 16 -0.78 -5.66 7.88
CA ALA A 16 -0.80 -6.32 9.18
C ALA A 16 0.15 -5.62 10.18
N PHE A 17 -0.40 -5.21 11.31
CA PHE A 17 0.29 -4.43 12.35
C PHE A 17 1.66 -4.97 12.76
N THR A 18 1.75 -6.27 13.04
CA THR A 18 3.01 -6.91 13.43
C THR A 18 3.99 -6.96 12.27
N GLY A 19 3.52 -7.29 11.05
CA GLY A 19 4.37 -7.40 9.87
C GLY A 19 5.01 -6.08 9.48
N VAL A 20 4.24 -4.99 9.47
CA VAL A 20 4.74 -3.64 9.15
C VAL A 20 5.80 -3.19 10.17
N ARG A 21 5.56 -3.42 11.46
CA ARG A 21 6.53 -3.05 12.51
C ARG A 21 7.79 -3.88 12.48
N PHE A 22 7.66 -5.18 12.22
CA PHE A 22 8.82 -6.07 12.10
C PHE A 22 9.71 -5.63 10.92
N ALA A 23 9.12 -5.43 9.74
CA ALA A 23 9.84 -4.96 8.57
C ALA A 23 10.54 -3.61 8.84
N PHE A 24 9.83 -2.67 9.48
CA PHE A 24 10.38 -1.37 9.83
C PHE A 24 11.56 -1.47 10.80
N GLY A 25 11.45 -2.29 11.86
CA GLY A 25 12.56 -2.49 12.81
C GLY A 25 13.80 -3.09 12.16
N VAL A 26 13.64 -4.07 11.26
CA VAL A 26 14.75 -4.64 10.49
C VAL A 26 15.41 -3.58 9.60
N VAL A 27 14.59 -2.81 8.89
CA VAL A 27 15.09 -1.75 8.00
C VAL A 27 15.83 -0.66 8.77
N GLN A 28 15.29 -0.21 9.91
CA GLN A 28 15.97 0.77 10.76
C GLN A 28 17.34 0.26 11.24
N GLY A 29 17.39 -0.99 11.71
CA GLY A 29 18.66 -1.59 12.15
C GLY A 29 19.70 -1.66 11.04
N LEU A 30 19.30 -2.10 9.84
CA LEU A 30 20.19 -2.16 8.68
C LEU A 30 20.64 -0.75 8.22
N ALA A 31 19.70 0.17 8.11
CA ALA A 31 19.96 1.54 7.64
C ALA A 31 20.90 2.30 8.60
N PHE A 32 20.68 2.10 9.90
CA PHE A 32 21.57 2.66 10.93
C PHE A 32 22.99 2.07 10.87
N ALA A 33 23.10 0.73 10.76
CA ALA A 33 24.41 0.05 10.70
C ALA A 33 25.21 0.38 9.42
N LEU A 34 24.50 0.68 8.33
CA LEU A 34 25.10 0.99 7.03
C LEU A 34 25.24 2.51 6.77
N GLU A 35 24.70 3.34 7.66
CA GLU A 35 24.59 4.80 7.47
C GLU A 35 23.92 5.17 6.12
N ARG A 36 22.81 4.48 5.81
CA ARG A 36 22.06 4.66 4.56
C ARG A 36 20.67 5.23 4.78
N PRO A 37 20.20 6.09 3.88
CA PRO A 37 18.82 6.56 3.91
C PRO A 37 17.84 5.44 3.55
N VAL A 38 16.57 5.66 3.85
CA VAL A 38 15.50 4.72 3.55
C VAL A 38 14.44 5.33 2.63
N LEU A 39 13.74 4.47 1.90
CA LEU A 39 12.65 4.81 0.98
C LEU A 39 11.37 4.10 1.43
N PRO A 40 10.47 4.80 2.14
CA PRO A 40 9.19 4.25 2.56
C PRO A 40 8.20 4.24 1.39
N VAL A 41 7.70 3.06 1.00
CA VAL A 41 6.76 2.87 -0.11
C VAL A 41 5.43 2.33 0.41
N SER A 42 4.30 2.84 -0.08
CA SER A 42 2.98 2.32 0.27
C SER A 42 2.78 0.89 -0.24
N ASN A 43 2.25 0.01 0.61
CA ASN A 43 1.92 -1.36 0.21
C ASN A 43 0.76 -1.41 -0.81
N LEU A 44 -0.16 -0.44 -0.77
CA LEU A 44 -1.22 -0.30 -1.79
C LEU A 44 -0.63 0.13 -3.14
N ALA A 45 0.35 1.05 -3.13
CA ALA A 45 1.08 1.40 -4.34
C ALA A 45 1.85 0.21 -4.93
N VAL A 46 2.47 -0.61 -4.08
CA VAL A 46 3.18 -1.83 -4.49
C VAL A 46 2.22 -2.83 -5.15
N LEU A 47 1.00 -3.01 -4.62
CA LEU A 47 -0.03 -3.83 -5.26
C LEU A 47 -0.42 -3.28 -6.63
N ALA A 48 -0.62 -1.97 -6.73
CA ALA A 48 -0.96 -1.32 -7.99
C ALA A 48 0.17 -1.48 -9.03
N GLN A 49 1.42 -1.32 -8.62
CA GLN A 49 2.58 -1.51 -9.49
C GLN A 49 2.70 -2.97 -9.96
N ARG A 50 2.41 -3.93 -9.08
CA ARG A 50 2.36 -5.34 -9.45
C ARG A 50 1.26 -5.61 -10.48
N ALA A 51 0.07 -5.07 -10.30
CA ALA A 51 -1.02 -5.21 -11.26
C ALA A 51 -0.67 -4.60 -12.64
N LEU A 52 0.04 -3.49 -12.66
CA LEU A 52 0.60 -2.93 -13.90
C LEU A 52 1.57 -3.91 -14.57
N ARG A 53 2.50 -4.49 -13.83
CA ARG A 53 3.51 -5.41 -14.37
C ARG A 53 2.91 -6.73 -14.85
N GLU A 54 2.00 -7.34 -14.06
CA GLU A 54 1.48 -8.68 -14.35
C GLU A 54 0.26 -8.68 -15.28
N HIS A 55 -0.59 -7.64 -15.21
CA HIS A 55 -1.85 -7.56 -15.97
C HIS A 55 -1.91 -6.39 -16.97
N GLY A 56 -0.88 -5.53 -17.02
CA GLY A 56 -0.92 -4.34 -17.87
C GLY A 56 -1.95 -3.31 -17.40
N ALA A 57 -2.45 -3.41 -16.16
CA ALA A 57 -3.50 -2.57 -15.62
C ALA A 57 -2.98 -1.16 -15.35
N ARG A 58 -3.45 -0.19 -16.12
CA ARG A 58 -3.02 1.22 -16.01
C ARG A 58 -3.83 2.04 -15.00
N GLN A 59 -4.94 1.50 -14.51
CA GLN A 59 -5.79 2.07 -13.46
C GLN A 59 -6.11 0.94 -12.47
N VAL A 60 -5.73 1.12 -11.22
CA VAL A 60 -5.84 0.07 -10.20
C VAL A 60 -6.52 0.61 -8.95
N ALA A 61 -7.55 -0.10 -8.52
CA ALA A 61 -8.15 0.02 -7.20
C ALA A 61 -7.51 -1.04 -6.29
N ALA A 62 -6.51 -0.62 -5.52
CA ALA A 62 -5.80 -1.48 -4.60
C ALA A 62 -6.54 -1.60 -3.27
N ALA A 63 -6.73 -2.83 -2.78
CA ALA A 63 -7.42 -3.11 -1.53
C ALA A 63 -6.69 -4.18 -0.72
N ILE A 64 -6.42 -3.90 0.56
CA ILE A 64 -5.89 -4.88 1.51
C ILE A 64 -6.92 -5.09 2.62
N ASP A 65 -7.20 -6.35 2.98
CA ASP A 65 -8.04 -6.67 4.14
C ASP A 65 -7.45 -6.05 5.41
N ALA A 66 -8.18 -5.10 6.00
CA ALA A 66 -7.78 -4.39 7.20
C ALA A 66 -8.29 -5.05 8.49
N ARG A 67 -8.96 -6.20 8.38
CA ARG A 67 -9.72 -6.85 9.46
C ARG A 67 -10.88 -5.98 9.96
N MET A 68 -11.69 -6.51 10.89
CA MET A 68 -12.81 -5.80 11.51
C MET A 68 -13.81 -5.26 10.48
N ASP A 69 -14.06 -6.04 9.41
CA ASP A 69 -14.95 -5.65 8.30
C ASP A 69 -14.55 -4.36 7.58
N GLU A 70 -13.26 -4.08 7.50
CA GLU A 70 -12.70 -2.92 6.80
C GLU A 70 -11.64 -3.32 5.77
N VAL A 71 -11.41 -2.43 4.82
CA VAL A 71 -10.34 -2.51 3.83
C VAL A 71 -9.47 -1.27 3.88
N TYR A 72 -8.16 -1.44 3.71
CA TYR A 72 -7.29 -0.38 3.26
C TYR A 72 -7.51 -0.21 1.76
N TRP A 73 -7.81 1.01 1.34
CA TRP A 73 -8.19 1.34 -0.03
C TRP A 73 -7.34 2.45 -0.61
N GLY A 74 -6.98 2.36 -1.90
CA GLY A 74 -6.32 3.40 -2.65
C GLY A 74 -6.50 3.21 -4.15
N CYS A 75 -6.71 4.29 -4.88
CA CYS A 75 -6.83 4.28 -6.33
C CYS A 75 -5.56 4.84 -6.96
N TYR A 76 -5.07 4.17 -8.01
CA TYR A 76 -3.81 4.51 -8.65
C TYR A 76 -3.97 4.58 -10.17
N ARG A 77 -3.25 5.51 -10.79
CA ARG A 77 -3.10 5.59 -12.26
C ARG A 77 -1.65 5.53 -12.66
N GLU A 78 -1.38 4.84 -13.74
CA GLU A 78 -0.05 4.78 -14.33
C GLU A 78 0.34 6.13 -14.96
N THR A 79 1.56 6.57 -14.64
CA THR A 79 2.19 7.74 -15.24
C THR A 79 3.67 7.43 -15.46
N ALA A 80 4.09 7.35 -16.72
CA ALA A 80 5.47 7.07 -17.10
C ALA A 80 6.07 5.79 -16.44
N GLY A 81 5.26 4.74 -16.33
CA GLY A 81 5.65 3.45 -15.75
C GLY A 81 5.53 3.36 -14.22
N GLU A 82 5.13 4.44 -13.56
CA GLU A 82 4.90 4.50 -12.12
C GLU A 82 3.41 4.56 -11.80
N MET A 83 2.96 3.75 -10.85
CA MET A 83 1.61 3.83 -10.32
C MET A 83 1.51 4.94 -9.27
N ARG A 84 0.80 6.01 -9.60
CA ARG A 84 0.62 7.19 -8.74
C ARG A 84 -0.74 7.21 -8.09
N LEU A 85 -0.77 7.56 -6.81
CA LEU A 85 -2.00 7.70 -6.04
C LEU A 85 -2.90 8.79 -6.61
N VAL A 86 -4.19 8.48 -6.77
CA VAL A 86 -5.25 9.41 -7.12
C VAL A 86 -6.13 9.59 -5.89
N GLY A 87 -6.12 10.78 -5.32
CA GLY A 87 -6.83 11.06 -4.06
C GLY A 87 -6.01 10.68 -2.83
N VAL A 88 -6.59 9.91 -1.92
CA VAL A 88 -5.98 9.51 -0.64
C VAL A 88 -6.11 8.02 -0.39
N GLU A 89 -5.17 7.46 0.36
CA GLU A 89 -5.33 6.12 0.95
C GLU A 89 -6.19 6.23 2.21
N ALA A 90 -7.10 5.28 2.41
CA ALA A 90 -8.02 5.27 3.55
C ALA A 90 -8.21 3.86 4.11
N VAL A 91 -8.68 3.76 5.36
CA VAL A 91 -9.33 2.58 5.91
C VAL A 91 -10.82 2.85 5.99
N GLN A 92 -11.63 1.91 5.51
CA GLN A 92 -13.08 2.10 5.41
C GLN A 92 -13.82 0.77 5.27
N PRO A 93 -15.13 0.71 5.56
CA PRO A 93 -15.95 -0.44 5.21
C PRO A 93 -15.89 -0.74 3.70
N PRO A 94 -15.98 -2.01 3.27
CA PRO A 94 -15.97 -2.38 1.86
C PRO A 94 -17.00 -1.64 1.01
N GLU A 95 -18.17 -1.36 1.58
CA GLU A 95 -19.30 -0.67 0.93
C GLU A 95 -19.02 0.82 0.66
N ALA A 96 -18.06 1.40 1.39
CA ALA A 96 -17.64 2.79 1.18
C ALA A 96 -16.55 2.93 0.10
N ALA A 97 -16.05 1.81 -0.43
CA ALA A 97 -15.06 1.82 -1.49
C ALA A 97 -15.63 2.47 -2.76
N ALA A 98 -14.90 3.43 -3.31
CA ALA A 98 -15.32 4.15 -4.50
C ALA A 98 -14.12 4.48 -5.39
N LEU A 99 -14.36 4.57 -6.68
CA LEU A 99 -13.41 5.13 -7.64
C LEU A 99 -13.40 6.66 -7.56
N PRO A 100 -12.34 7.32 -8.07
CA PRO A 100 -12.32 8.77 -8.20
C PRO A 100 -13.52 9.30 -8.98
N ALA A 101 -13.99 10.51 -8.67
CA ALA A 101 -15.17 11.11 -9.32
C ALA A 101 -14.98 11.28 -10.84
N ASP A 102 -13.75 11.43 -11.30
CA ASP A 102 -13.37 11.51 -12.71
C ASP A 102 -12.99 10.14 -13.31
N ALA A 103 -13.37 9.06 -12.64
CA ALA A 103 -13.02 7.70 -13.09
C ALA A 103 -13.62 7.43 -14.48
N SER A 104 -12.76 7.04 -15.40
CA SER A 104 -13.10 6.62 -16.75
C SER A 104 -12.18 5.47 -17.16
N GLY A 105 -12.61 4.67 -18.13
CA GLY A 105 -11.83 3.52 -18.61
C GLY A 105 -11.85 2.33 -17.65
N ASP A 106 -10.96 1.38 -17.93
CA ASP A 106 -10.93 0.08 -17.25
C ASP A 106 -10.09 0.14 -15.97
N TRP A 107 -10.74 -0.08 -14.84
CA TRP A 107 -10.09 -0.24 -13.55
C TRP A 107 -9.88 -1.72 -13.24
N PHE A 108 -8.77 -2.04 -12.60
CA PHE A 108 -8.44 -3.38 -12.13
C PHE A 108 -8.42 -3.43 -10.61
N GLY A 109 -9.05 -4.45 -10.02
CA GLY A 109 -9.05 -4.68 -8.58
C GLY A 109 -7.83 -5.51 -8.15
N ALA A 110 -6.97 -4.99 -7.26
CA ALA A 110 -5.79 -5.72 -6.80
C ALA A 110 -5.73 -5.83 -5.28
N GLY A 111 -5.52 -7.07 -4.78
CA GLY A 111 -5.20 -7.34 -3.38
C GLY A 111 -6.34 -7.95 -2.56
N THR A 112 -5.98 -8.38 -1.34
CA THR A 112 -6.80 -9.24 -0.48
C THR A 112 -8.13 -8.62 -0.03
N GLY A 113 -8.27 -7.30 -0.06
CA GLY A 113 -9.51 -6.60 0.23
C GLY A 113 -10.63 -6.94 -0.76
N TRP A 114 -10.31 -7.32 -1.99
CA TRP A 114 -11.29 -7.76 -2.98
C TRP A 114 -11.96 -9.11 -2.63
N GLY A 115 -11.44 -9.81 -1.63
CA GLY A 115 -12.08 -10.99 -1.05
C GLY A 115 -13.44 -10.71 -0.39
N TYR A 116 -13.79 -9.44 -0.11
CA TYR A 116 -15.13 -9.06 0.34
C TYR A 116 -16.21 -9.14 -0.77
N GLY A 117 -15.80 -9.38 -2.01
CA GLY A 117 -16.71 -9.67 -3.13
C GLY A 117 -17.69 -8.53 -3.41
N GLU A 118 -18.99 -8.87 -3.50
CA GLU A 118 -20.07 -7.93 -3.84
C GLU A 118 -20.22 -6.74 -2.86
N ARG A 119 -19.62 -6.82 -1.66
CA ARG A 119 -19.61 -5.70 -0.73
C ARG A 119 -18.81 -4.51 -1.25
N ILE A 120 -17.86 -4.75 -2.17
CA ILE A 120 -17.18 -3.68 -2.91
C ILE A 120 -17.94 -3.46 -4.22
N ALA A 121 -18.90 -2.52 -4.21
CA ALA A 121 -19.76 -2.23 -5.34
C ALA A 121 -19.08 -1.34 -6.41
N VAL A 122 -17.83 -1.67 -6.75
CA VAL A 122 -17.02 -0.95 -7.74
C VAL A 122 -16.89 -1.80 -9.00
N ALA A 123 -17.26 -1.23 -10.14
CA ALA A 123 -17.10 -1.90 -11.43
C ALA A 123 -15.63 -1.94 -11.85
N THR A 124 -15.13 -3.13 -12.17
CA THR A 124 -13.76 -3.36 -12.63
C THR A 124 -13.74 -4.26 -13.87
N ALA A 125 -12.76 -4.09 -14.74
CA ALA A 125 -12.53 -4.95 -15.90
C ALA A 125 -11.96 -6.34 -15.52
N GLY A 126 -11.40 -6.44 -14.33
CA GLY A 126 -10.87 -7.67 -13.75
C GLY A 126 -10.40 -7.44 -12.33
N GLN A 127 -10.15 -8.54 -11.59
CA GLN A 127 -9.64 -8.45 -10.23
C GLN A 127 -8.79 -9.65 -9.86
N ASP A 128 -7.83 -9.45 -8.95
CA ASP A 128 -7.06 -10.50 -8.30
C ASP A 128 -7.05 -10.29 -6.77
N ALA A 129 -7.94 -10.98 -6.08
CA ALA A 129 -8.07 -10.99 -4.62
C ALA A 129 -6.95 -11.78 -3.91
N GLY A 130 -6.14 -12.53 -4.64
CA GLY A 130 -4.99 -13.27 -4.12
C GLY A 130 -3.67 -12.48 -4.18
N MET A 131 -3.67 -11.33 -4.85
CA MET A 131 -2.46 -10.56 -5.06
C MET A 131 -1.92 -9.96 -3.76
N LEU A 132 -0.62 -10.13 -3.53
CA LEU A 132 0.12 -9.56 -2.40
C LEU A 132 1.19 -8.58 -2.88
N PRO A 133 1.60 -7.60 -2.05
CA PRO A 133 2.76 -6.77 -2.36
C PRO A 133 4.01 -7.61 -2.61
N HIS A 134 4.79 -7.28 -3.64
CA HIS A 134 6.00 -8.00 -4.01
C HIS A 134 7.22 -7.08 -4.01
N ALA A 135 8.37 -7.59 -3.58
CA ALA A 135 9.58 -6.78 -3.41
C ALA A 135 10.12 -6.18 -4.73
N GLU A 136 9.90 -6.84 -5.86
CA GLU A 136 10.27 -6.33 -7.18
C GLU A 136 9.53 -5.04 -7.52
N ASP A 137 8.23 -5.01 -7.25
CA ASP A 137 7.38 -3.85 -7.51
C ASP A 137 7.66 -2.71 -6.51
N LEU A 138 7.98 -3.06 -5.26
CA LEU A 138 8.46 -2.11 -4.27
C LEU A 138 9.76 -1.46 -4.74
N LEU A 139 10.72 -2.23 -5.24
CA LEU A 139 11.98 -1.72 -5.76
C LEU A 139 11.77 -0.80 -6.97
N SER A 140 10.85 -1.16 -7.86
CA SER A 140 10.47 -0.31 -9.01
C SER A 140 9.99 1.07 -8.57
N LEU A 141 9.06 1.13 -7.60
CA LEU A 141 8.56 2.39 -7.03
C LEU A 141 9.63 3.15 -6.26
N ALA A 142 10.47 2.44 -5.50
CA ALA A 142 11.57 3.05 -4.75
C ALA A 142 12.58 3.74 -5.66
N ARG A 143 12.83 3.19 -6.87
CA ARG A 143 13.69 3.86 -7.86
C ARG A 143 13.12 5.21 -8.28
N PHE A 144 11.83 5.30 -8.58
CA PHE A 144 11.19 6.58 -8.90
C PHE A 144 11.27 7.57 -7.73
N ALA A 145 11.05 7.10 -6.51
CA ALA A 145 11.18 7.92 -5.31
C ALA A 145 12.62 8.39 -5.08
N TRP A 146 13.61 7.54 -5.34
CA TRP A 146 15.03 7.89 -5.29
C TRP A 146 15.38 8.99 -6.29
N GLU A 147 14.94 8.85 -7.54
CA GLU A 147 15.16 9.83 -8.61
C GLU A 147 14.57 11.21 -8.28
N ARG A 148 13.51 11.25 -7.45
CA ARG A 148 12.90 12.48 -6.94
C ARG A 148 13.54 13.02 -5.65
N GLY A 149 14.52 12.32 -5.08
CA GLY A 149 15.17 12.73 -3.83
C GLY A 149 14.29 12.52 -2.59
N GLU A 150 13.35 11.55 -2.60
CA GLU A 150 12.40 11.27 -1.51
C GLU A 150 12.97 10.35 -0.43
N ALA A 151 14.25 10.01 -0.49
CA ALA A 151 14.92 9.24 0.56
C ALA A 151 15.01 10.07 1.85
N VAL A 152 14.73 9.42 2.98
CA VAL A 152 14.75 10.04 4.30
C VAL A 152 15.74 9.35 5.21
N PRO A 153 16.31 10.06 6.20
CA PRO A 153 17.10 9.44 7.26
C PRO A 153 16.29 8.34 7.99
N ALA A 154 16.95 7.29 8.43
CA ALA A 154 16.28 6.13 9.05
C ALA A 154 15.48 6.49 10.32
N ASP A 155 15.92 7.49 11.07
CA ASP A 155 15.27 8.02 12.28
C ASP A 155 14.02 8.88 11.98
N GLN A 156 13.88 9.38 10.75
CA GLN A 156 12.71 10.13 10.29
C GLN A 156 11.67 9.27 9.59
N ALA A 157 11.99 8.03 9.26
CA ALA A 157 11.05 7.10 8.68
C ALA A 157 10.06 6.60 9.75
N ALA A 158 8.81 6.41 9.33
CA ALA A 158 7.77 5.85 10.20
C ALA A 158 6.81 4.96 9.40
N PRO A 159 6.24 3.92 10.03
CA PRO A 159 5.09 3.21 9.47
C PRO A 159 3.89 4.14 9.34
N VAL A 160 3.07 3.93 8.32
CA VAL A 160 1.83 4.66 8.15
C VAL A 160 0.67 3.86 8.71
N TYR A 161 -0.05 4.47 9.64
CA TYR A 161 -1.26 3.93 10.25
C TYR A 161 -2.46 4.71 9.76
N LEU A 162 -3.30 4.08 8.93
CA LEU A 162 -4.53 4.70 8.41
C LEU A 162 -5.71 4.55 9.38
N ARG A 163 -5.59 3.67 10.38
CA ARG A 163 -6.62 3.47 11.40
C ARG A 163 -6.26 4.25 12.67
N ASP A 164 -7.07 5.26 12.98
CA ASP A 164 -6.91 6.05 14.21
C ASP A 164 -7.47 5.34 15.46
N LYS A 165 -8.55 4.54 15.31
CA LYS A 165 -9.13 3.73 16.38
C LYS A 165 -8.66 2.28 16.33
N VAL A 166 -7.72 1.90 17.16
CA VAL A 166 -7.13 0.54 17.19
C VAL A 166 -7.94 -0.44 18.05
N ALA A 167 -8.81 0.03 18.95
CA ALA A 167 -9.65 -0.82 19.79
C ALA A 167 -10.97 -0.13 20.16
N GLN A 168 -12.06 -0.89 20.10
CA GLN A 168 -13.32 -0.49 20.71
C GLN A 168 -13.18 -0.59 22.23
N THR A 169 -13.66 0.42 22.95
CA THR A 169 -13.78 0.36 24.41
C THR A 169 -14.82 -0.71 24.79
N LYS A 170 -14.76 -1.19 26.06
CA LYS A 170 -15.76 -2.16 26.56
C LYS A 170 -17.21 -1.64 26.42
N ALA A 171 -17.41 -0.34 26.51
CA ALA A 171 -18.72 0.30 26.36
C ALA A 171 -19.24 0.27 24.91
N GLU A 172 -18.36 0.47 23.94
CA GLU A 172 -18.70 0.43 22.50
C GLU A 172 -19.03 -1.01 22.03
N ARG A 173 -18.39 -2.06 22.63
CA ARG A 173 -18.69 -3.47 22.35
C ARG A 173 -20.05 -3.95 22.90
N GLN A 174 -20.62 -3.25 23.87
CA GLN A 174 -21.91 -3.61 24.46
C GLN A 174 -23.10 -2.95 23.74
N GLN A 175 -22.84 -2.05 22.80
CA GLN A 175 -23.87 -1.32 22.03
C GLN A 175 -23.99 -1.82 20.57
N SER A 176 -23.18 -2.79 20.16
CA SER A 176 -23.25 -3.52 18.88
C SER A 176 -23.87 -4.89 19.06
#